data_338cf16d904e29b78dbc9483f2ca7655
#
_entry.id   338cf16d904e29b78dbc9483f2ca7655
#
_cell.length_a   1.000
_cell.length_b   1.000
_cell.length_c   1.000
_cell.angle_alpha   90.00
_cell.angle_beta   90.00
_cell.angle_gamma   90.00
#
_symmetry.space_group_name_H-M   'P 1'
#
loop_
_entity.id
_entity.type
_entity.pdbx_description
1 polymer ?
#
loop_
_entity_poly.entity_id
_entity_poly.type
_entity_poly.pdbx_seq_one_letter_code
_entity_poly.pdbx_strand_id
1 'polypeptide(L)'
;SSWYFYRYMDPNNHKNIISEKSQSYWSDVDMYFGGSEHATGHLLYSRFYQKFLFDLGILNRDEYAKKLINQGMILGNSAFIYRKKGTSEYLSKNLIDKVKVEKIRIDIKYLIGENEVDIDLLKYDDKDFNKSVFHFDNGKFQCIRELEKMSKSKFNVVNPDEICDYYGADTLRMYEMFLGPIEQSKPWDTRGISGVHSFLKKFWNLFFTEGKLNIVEDEPSS
;
A
#
# COMPACT_ATOMS: atom_id res chain seq x y z
N SER A 1 10.52 11.84 17.83
CA SER A 1 10.28 11.69 16.38
C SER A 1 10.16 13.03 15.63
N SER A 2 10.14 14.17 16.33
CA SER A 2 10.00 15.51 15.72
C SER A 2 11.27 16.36 15.78
N TRP A 3 12.25 15.97 16.57
CA TRP A 3 13.50 16.71 16.76
C TRP A 3 14.28 16.94 15.47
N TYR A 4 14.33 15.96 14.57
CA TYR A 4 15.06 16.03 13.31
C TYR A 4 14.68 17.25 12.47
N PHE A 5 13.41 17.66 12.48
CA PHE A 5 12.87 18.74 11.67
C PHE A 5 13.61 20.07 11.92
N TYR A 6 13.71 20.50 13.19
CA TYR A 6 14.42 21.74 13.55
C TYR A 6 15.91 21.59 13.37
N ARG A 7 16.44 20.40 13.66
CA ARG A 7 17.86 20.14 13.51
C ARG A 7 18.33 20.19 12.07
N TYR A 8 17.51 19.77 11.12
CA TYR A 8 17.81 19.86 9.70
C TYR A 8 17.70 21.27 9.14
N MET A 9 16.88 22.13 9.73
CA MET A 9 16.79 23.54 9.33
C MET A 9 18.07 24.32 9.66
N ASP A 10 18.77 23.97 10.75
CA ASP A 10 19.94 24.69 11.21
C ASP A 10 21.00 23.75 11.83
N PRO A 11 21.57 22.83 11.01
CA PRO A 11 22.39 21.71 11.51
C PRO A 11 23.70 22.16 12.18
N ASN A 12 24.23 23.33 11.82
CA ASN A 12 25.50 23.85 12.32
C ASN A 12 25.33 24.85 13.50
N ASN A 13 24.13 25.05 13.98
CA ASN A 13 23.87 25.92 15.13
C ASN A 13 24.13 25.18 16.44
N HIS A 14 25.20 25.53 17.12
CA HIS A 14 25.57 24.92 18.40
C HIS A 14 25.07 25.68 19.63
N LYS A 15 24.43 26.84 19.42
CA LYS A 15 23.97 27.71 20.52
C LYS A 15 22.47 27.60 20.76
N ASN A 16 21.68 27.53 19.71
CA ASN A 16 20.23 27.50 19.76
C ASN A 16 19.67 26.28 19.01
N ILE A 17 18.45 25.92 19.31
CA ILE A 17 17.70 24.86 18.57
C ILE A 17 17.64 25.22 17.09
N ILE A 18 17.34 26.50 16.79
CA ILE A 18 17.23 27.07 15.45
C ILE A 18 17.47 28.58 15.52
N SER A 19 18.09 29.14 14.49
CA SER A 19 18.22 30.59 14.34
C SER A 19 16.95 31.19 13.72
N GLU A 20 16.70 32.46 14.01
CA GLU A 20 15.58 33.21 13.42
C GLU A 20 15.65 33.23 11.89
N LYS A 21 16.85 33.35 11.31
CA LYS A 21 17.06 33.31 9.87
C LYS A 21 16.64 31.98 9.26
N SER A 22 17.09 30.87 9.87
CA SER A 22 16.75 29.52 9.38
C SER A 22 15.25 29.23 9.55
N GLN A 23 14.68 29.70 10.67
CA GLN A 23 13.26 29.56 10.94
C GLN A 23 12.43 30.33 9.90
N SER A 24 12.78 31.59 9.60
CA SER A 24 12.05 32.40 8.60
C SER A 24 12.14 31.85 7.18
N TYR A 25 13.21 31.12 6.87
CA TYR A 25 13.40 30.52 5.54
C TYR A 25 12.69 29.18 5.37
N TRP A 26 12.79 28.29 6.38
CA TRP A 26 12.33 26.91 6.27
C TRP A 26 10.97 26.64 6.91
N SER A 27 10.46 27.54 7.77
CA SER A 27 9.19 27.32 8.45
C SER A 27 8.01 27.34 7.49
N ASP A 28 6.93 26.68 7.89
CA ASP A 28 5.74 26.40 7.13
C ASP A 28 5.99 25.44 5.97
N VAL A 29 6.23 24.20 6.30
CA VAL A 29 6.14 23.12 5.31
C VAL A 29 4.80 23.21 4.60
N ASP A 30 4.82 23.31 3.27
CA ASP A 30 3.59 23.48 2.50
C ASP A 30 2.67 22.28 2.59
N MET A 31 3.25 21.06 2.52
CA MET A 31 2.51 19.81 2.66
C MET A 31 3.30 18.79 3.46
N TYR A 32 2.62 18.14 4.39
CA TYR A 32 3.14 17.05 5.20
C TYR A 32 2.34 15.78 4.92
N PHE A 33 3.04 14.73 4.48
CA PHE A 33 2.42 13.45 4.14
C PHE A 33 2.70 12.41 5.20
N GLY A 34 1.67 11.69 5.62
CA GLY A 34 1.83 10.58 6.56
C GLY A 34 0.52 9.84 6.78
N GLY A 35 0.60 8.52 6.98
CA GLY A 35 -0.59 7.71 7.20
C GLY A 35 -1.31 8.05 8.51
N SER A 36 -2.61 7.85 8.55
CA SER A 36 -3.46 8.09 9.73
C SER A 36 -3.10 7.20 10.92
N GLU A 37 -2.36 6.10 10.71
CA GLU A 37 -1.82 5.24 11.77
C GLU A 37 -0.85 5.97 12.71
N HIS A 38 -0.29 7.10 12.27
CA HIS A 38 0.59 7.94 13.07
C HIS A 38 -0.14 9.02 13.89
N ALA A 39 -1.47 9.07 13.83
CA ALA A 39 -2.28 10.09 14.50
C ALA A 39 -2.07 10.11 16.03
N THR A 40 -2.04 8.93 16.66
CA THR A 40 -1.83 8.78 18.12
C THR A 40 -0.35 8.65 18.51
N GLY A 41 0.56 8.74 17.56
CA GLY A 41 2.00 8.64 17.77
C GLY A 41 2.71 9.90 17.27
N HIS A 42 3.42 9.76 16.13
CA HIS A 42 4.26 10.83 15.59
C HIS A 42 3.50 12.16 15.37
N LEU A 43 2.29 12.13 14.78
CA LEU A 43 1.55 13.37 14.50
C LEU A 43 1.14 14.10 15.76
N LEU A 44 0.71 13.38 16.81
CA LEU A 44 0.40 13.97 18.10
C LEU A 44 1.64 14.61 18.73
N TYR A 45 2.75 13.86 18.80
CA TYR A 45 3.99 14.35 19.43
C TYR A 45 4.62 15.51 18.67
N SER A 46 4.62 15.48 17.34
CA SER A 46 5.19 16.56 16.54
C SER A 46 4.44 17.87 16.73
N ARG A 47 3.09 17.83 16.75
CA ARG A 47 2.26 19.02 17.01
C ARG A 47 2.42 19.52 18.46
N PHE A 48 2.41 18.61 19.43
CA PHE A 48 2.62 18.95 20.82
C PHE A 48 3.98 19.66 21.01
N TYR A 49 5.03 19.11 20.42
CA TYR A 49 6.38 19.67 20.52
C TYR A 49 6.49 21.05 19.84
N GLN A 50 5.87 21.20 18.67
CA GLN A 50 5.78 22.48 17.97
C GLN A 50 5.12 23.56 18.85
N LYS A 51 3.93 23.27 19.39
CA LYS A 51 3.19 24.20 20.24
C LYS A 51 3.91 24.52 21.54
N PHE A 52 4.55 23.55 22.17
CA PHE A 52 5.36 23.73 23.33
C PHE A 52 6.54 24.70 23.08
N LEU A 53 7.27 24.53 21.99
CA LEU A 53 8.36 25.43 21.61
C LEU A 53 7.87 26.85 21.24
N PHE A 54 6.68 26.93 20.63
CA PHE A 54 6.01 28.19 20.35
C PHE A 54 5.61 28.91 21.64
N ASP A 55 5.00 28.23 22.60
CA ASP A 55 4.62 28.81 23.91
C ASP A 55 5.85 29.30 24.71
N LEU A 56 7.00 28.68 24.52
CA LEU A 56 8.27 29.13 25.08
C LEU A 56 8.91 30.31 24.32
N GLY A 57 8.31 30.76 23.21
CA GLY A 57 8.85 31.83 22.37
C GLY A 57 10.10 31.45 21.58
N ILE A 58 10.39 30.15 21.44
CA ILE A 58 11.52 29.62 20.67
C ILE A 58 11.18 29.58 19.19
N LEU A 59 9.92 29.24 18.85
CA LEU A 59 9.41 29.22 17.49
C LEU A 59 8.42 30.38 17.26
N ASN A 60 8.35 30.85 16.04
CA ASN A 60 7.47 31.95 15.63
C ASN A 60 6.10 31.45 15.09
N ARG A 61 5.86 30.14 15.05
CA ARG A 61 4.62 29.54 14.58
C ARG A 61 4.19 28.37 15.44
N ASP A 62 2.89 28.21 15.61
CA ASP A 62 2.29 27.18 16.45
C ASP A 62 2.01 25.87 15.69
N GLU A 63 2.03 25.88 14.34
CA GLU A 63 1.95 24.71 13.49
C GLU A 63 3.15 24.64 12.53
N TYR A 64 3.66 23.44 12.28
CA TYR A 64 4.83 23.23 11.43
C TYR A 64 4.51 23.03 9.96
N ALA A 65 3.27 22.75 9.62
CA ALA A 65 2.82 22.50 8.26
C ALA A 65 1.52 23.21 7.95
N LYS A 66 1.40 23.75 6.74
CA LYS A 66 0.18 24.41 6.26
C LYS A 66 -0.93 23.41 5.95
N LYS A 67 -0.55 22.20 5.46
CA LYS A 67 -1.48 21.14 5.09
C LYS A 67 -0.92 19.78 5.47
N LEU A 68 -1.72 18.97 6.18
CA LEU A 68 -1.47 17.56 6.42
C LEU A 68 -2.33 16.74 5.45
N ILE A 69 -1.71 15.80 4.75
CA ILE A 69 -2.40 14.83 3.90
C ILE A 69 -2.14 13.44 4.45
N ASN A 70 -3.19 12.80 4.93
CA ASN A 70 -3.16 11.40 5.32
C ASN A 70 -3.55 10.54 4.13
N GLN A 71 -2.59 9.82 3.56
CA GLN A 71 -2.90 8.89 2.48
C GLN A 71 -3.74 7.71 2.98
N GLY A 72 -4.67 7.27 2.15
CA GLY A 72 -5.42 6.05 2.36
C GLY A 72 -4.54 4.81 2.22
N MET A 73 -5.00 3.70 2.80
CA MET A 73 -4.29 2.42 2.72
C MET A 73 -4.58 1.70 1.41
N ILE A 74 -3.57 1.02 0.88
CA ILE A 74 -3.78 0.01 -0.15
C ILE A 74 -4.21 -1.28 0.56
N LEU A 75 -5.39 -1.78 0.19
CA LEU A 75 -6.01 -2.95 0.78
C LEU A 75 -5.72 -4.19 -0.04
N GLY A 76 -5.50 -5.31 0.63
CA GLY A 76 -5.37 -6.61 0.01
C GLY A 76 -6.68 -7.41 0.08
N ASN A 77 -6.85 -8.30 -0.87
CA ASN A 77 -7.95 -9.26 -0.89
C ASN A 77 -7.54 -10.52 -0.13
N SER A 78 -8.00 -10.68 1.11
CA SER A 78 -7.83 -11.93 1.87
C SER A 78 -8.73 -13.03 1.34
N ALA A 79 -8.27 -14.29 1.42
CA ALA A 79 -9.01 -15.46 0.97
C ALA A 79 -9.47 -16.29 2.17
N PHE A 80 -10.74 -16.74 2.11
CA PHE A 80 -11.35 -17.53 3.16
C PHE A 80 -12.05 -18.75 2.57
N ILE A 81 -11.78 -19.90 3.18
CA ILE A 81 -12.53 -21.13 2.98
C ILE A 81 -13.36 -21.46 4.22
N TYR A 82 -14.33 -22.31 4.09
CA TYR A 82 -15.25 -22.61 5.15
C TYR A 82 -15.18 -24.08 5.55
N ARG A 83 -14.93 -24.32 6.83
CA ARG A 83 -14.95 -25.64 7.45
C ARG A 83 -16.31 -25.86 8.11
N LYS A 84 -16.91 -27.01 7.89
CA LYS A 84 -18.10 -27.45 8.64
C LYS A 84 -17.75 -27.63 10.11
N LYS A 85 -18.51 -26.97 10.99
CA LYS A 85 -18.17 -26.89 12.42
C LYS A 85 -18.01 -28.26 13.07
N GLY A 86 -16.88 -28.47 13.73
CA GLY A 86 -16.57 -29.72 14.44
C GLY A 86 -16.13 -30.89 13.54
N THR A 87 -15.82 -30.65 12.26
CA THR A 87 -15.37 -31.65 11.32
C THR A 87 -14.08 -31.22 10.61
N SER A 88 -13.52 -32.09 9.76
CA SER A 88 -12.45 -31.78 8.83
C SER A 88 -12.98 -31.67 7.38
N GLU A 89 -14.24 -31.27 7.22
CA GLU A 89 -14.89 -31.08 5.94
C GLU A 89 -14.92 -29.61 5.56
N TYR A 90 -14.46 -29.28 4.36
CA TYR A 90 -14.42 -27.92 3.81
C TYR A 90 -15.40 -27.81 2.64
N LEU A 91 -16.11 -26.70 2.59
CA LEU A 91 -17.17 -26.45 1.62
C LEU A 91 -16.77 -25.34 0.66
N SER A 92 -16.96 -25.56 -0.64
CA SER A 92 -16.90 -24.49 -1.64
C SER A 92 -17.93 -23.40 -1.33
N LYS A 93 -17.64 -22.16 -1.67
CA LYS A 93 -18.44 -20.96 -1.40
C LYS A 93 -19.95 -21.16 -1.58
N ASN A 94 -20.35 -21.83 -2.65
CA ASN A 94 -21.78 -22.00 -2.99
C ASN A 94 -22.49 -23.10 -2.18
N LEU A 95 -21.76 -23.87 -1.35
CA LEU A 95 -22.30 -24.98 -0.57
C LEU A 95 -22.49 -24.64 0.91
N ILE A 96 -22.21 -23.39 1.31
CA ILE A 96 -22.24 -22.97 2.74
C ILE A 96 -23.65 -22.62 3.25
N ASP A 97 -24.66 -22.47 2.40
CA ASP A 97 -26.01 -22.12 2.80
C ASP A 97 -26.61 -23.16 3.74
N LYS A 98 -27.14 -22.68 4.89
CA LYS A 98 -27.79 -23.48 5.94
C LYS A 98 -26.90 -24.42 6.75
N VAL A 99 -25.57 -24.39 6.57
CA VAL A 99 -24.63 -25.18 7.34
C VAL A 99 -23.90 -24.29 8.37
N LYS A 100 -23.73 -24.79 9.60
CA LYS A 100 -22.88 -24.11 10.60
C LYS A 100 -21.42 -24.29 10.20
N VAL A 101 -20.78 -23.22 9.78
CA VAL A 101 -19.39 -23.22 9.29
C VAL A 101 -18.48 -22.37 10.17
N GLU A 102 -17.19 -22.66 10.10
CA GLU A 102 -16.10 -21.85 10.62
C GLU A 102 -15.32 -21.28 9.44
N LYS A 103 -15.01 -20.00 9.51
CA LYS A 103 -14.26 -19.27 8.51
C LYS A 103 -12.77 -19.46 8.74
N ILE A 104 -12.06 -20.01 7.79
CA ILE A 104 -10.62 -20.30 7.85
C ILE A 104 -9.91 -19.46 6.79
N ARG A 105 -8.91 -18.71 7.20
CA ARG A 105 -8.07 -17.93 6.30
C ARG A 105 -7.05 -18.83 5.62
N ILE A 106 -6.83 -18.60 4.34
CA ILE A 106 -5.75 -19.23 3.57
C ILE A 106 -4.88 -18.17 2.91
N ASP A 107 -3.66 -18.56 2.54
CA ASP A 107 -2.75 -17.70 1.77
C ASP A 107 -3.27 -17.53 0.35
N ILE A 108 -3.17 -16.30 -0.17
CA ILE A 108 -3.57 -15.97 -1.54
C ILE A 108 -2.71 -16.67 -2.60
N LYS A 109 -1.53 -17.18 -2.24
CA LYS A 109 -0.68 -18.00 -3.12
C LYS A 109 -1.36 -19.29 -3.60
N TYR A 110 -2.37 -19.79 -2.86
CA TYR A 110 -3.13 -20.98 -3.24
C TYR A 110 -4.27 -20.70 -4.21
N LEU A 111 -4.37 -19.49 -4.73
CA LEU A 111 -5.47 -19.14 -5.63
C LEU A 111 -5.09 -19.32 -7.10
N ILE A 112 -6.00 -19.93 -7.83
CA ILE A 112 -6.00 -19.97 -9.30
C ILE A 112 -6.99 -18.90 -9.78
N GLY A 113 -6.47 -17.80 -10.34
CA GLY A 113 -7.30 -16.66 -10.75
C GLY A 113 -7.89 -15.90 -9.56
N GLU A 114 -9.19 -15.58 -9.61
CA GLU A 114 -9.80 -14.68 -8.64
C GLU A 114 -10.24 -15.37 -7.33
N ASN A 115 -10.92 -16.52 -7.44
CA ASN A 115 -11.60 -17.14 -6.30
C ASN A 115 -11.42 -18.66 -6.20
N GLU A 116 -10.85 -19.29 -7.20
CA GLU A 116 -10.64 -20.74 -7.21
C GLU A 116 -9.39 -21.09 -6.39
N VAL A 117 -9.48 -22.12 -5.56
CA VAL A 117 -8.38 -22.58 -4.69
C VAL A 117 -7.75 -23.84 -5.27
N ASP A 118 -6.44 -23.83 -5.40
CA ASP A 118 -5.63 -25.01 -5.68
C ASP A 118 -5.56 -25.90 -4.42
N ILE A 119 -6.43 -26.88 -4.34
CA ILE A 119 -6.52 -27.77 -3.19
C ILE A 119 -5.31 -28.70 -3.11
N ASP A 120 -4.73 -29.08 -4.25
CA ASP A 120 -3.57 -29.97 -4.27
C ASP A 120 -2.33 -29.23 -3.74
N LEU A 121 -2.10 -28.00 -4.16
CA LEU A 121 -1.05 -27.15 -3.63
C LEU A 121 -1.27 -26.83 -2.13
N LEU A 122 -2.50 -26.51 -1.73
CA LEU A 122 -2.85 -26.25 -0.32
C LEU A 122 -2.53 -27.45 0.56
N LYS A 123 -2.91 -28.66 0.14
CA LYS A 123 -2.60 -29.90 0.86
C LYS A 123 -1.11 -30.23 0.88
N TYR A 124 -0.40 -29.90 -0.19
CA TYR A 124 1.04 -30.14 -0.29
C TYR A 124 1.83 -29.28 0.71
N ASP A 125 1.50 -27.99 0.78
CA ASP A 125 2.22 -27.02 1.61
C ASP A 125 1.81 -27.08 3.09
N ASP A 126 0.52 -27.35 3.35
CA ASP A 126 -0.03 -27.34 4.71
C ASP A 126 -0.61 -28.72 5.09
N LYS A 127 0.14 -29.41 5.94
CA LYS A 127 -0.19 -30.78 6.37
C LYS A 127 -1.50 -30.89 7.16
N ASP A 128 -1.98 -29.78 7.71
CA ASP A 128 -3.27 -29.75 8.44
C ASP A 128 -4.45 -30.04 7.50
N PHE A 129 -4.28 -29.77 6.21
CA PHE A 129 -5.29 -30.07 5.19
C PHE A 129 -5.18 -31.47 4.56
N ASN A 130 -4.12 -32.24 4.81
CA ASN A 130 -3.89 -33.53 4.13
C ASN A 130 -5.00 -34.56 4.34
N LYS A 131 -5.60 -34.56 5.54
CA LYS A 131 -6.68 -35.50 5.90
C LYS A 131 -8.08 -34.90 5.74
N SER A 132 -8.16 -33.69 5.20
CA SER A 132 -9.41 -32.95 5.07
C SER A 132 -10.16 -33.34 3.80
N VAL A 133 -11.49 -33.35 3.92
CA VAL A 133 -12.40 -33.59 2.79
C VAL A 133 -12.85 -32.26 2.23
N PHE A 134 -12.73 -32.08 0.91
CA PHE A 134 -13.15 -30.87 0.21
C PHE A 134 -14.35 -31.17 -0.67
N HIS A 135 -15.44 -30.44 -0.48
CA HIS A 135 -16.65 -30.53 -1.26
C HIS A 135 -16.64 -29.46 -2.34
N PHE A 136 -16.50 -29.90 -3.57
CA PHE A 136 -16.42 -29.03 -4.75
C PHE A 136 -17.83 -28.66 -5.26
N ASP A 137 -17.95 -27.52 -5.88
CA ASP A 137 -19.12 -27.12 -6.64
C ASP A 137 -18.75 -27.05 -8.12
N ASN A 138 -19.45 -27.84 -8.98
CA ASN A 138 -19.17 -27.93 -10.41
C ASN A 138 -17.68 -28.18 -10.75
N GLY A 139 -17.02 -29.04 -9.98
CA GLY A 139 -15.60 -29.38 -10.15
C GLY A 139 -14.61 -28.32 -9.68
N LYS A 140 -15.07 -27.24 -9.07
CA LYS A 140 -14.25 -26.14 -8.56
C LYS A 140 -14.43 -25.94 -7.06
N PHE A 141 -13.32 -25.60 -6.36
CA PHE A 141 -13.39 -25.21 -4.98
C PHE A 141 -13.17 -23.69 -4.90
N GLN A 142 -14.21 -22.94 -4.54
CA GLN A 142 -14.20 -21.49 -4.50
C GLN A 142 -14.13 -20.95 -3.07
N CYS A 143 -13.27 -19.97 -2.86
CA CYS A 143 -13.16 -19.19 -1.63
C CYS A 143 -14.04 -17.92 -1.68
N ILE A 144 -14.16 -17.25 -0.53
CA ILE A 144 -14.68 -15.89 -0.43
C ILE A 144 -13.51 -14.93 -0.26
N ARG A 145 -13.60 -13.78 -0.91
CA ARG A 145 -12.60 -12.71 -0.82
C ARG A 145 -13.16 -11.55 0.00
N GLU A 146 -12.30 -11.00 0.85
CA GLU A 146 -12.63 -9.83 1.66
C GLU A 146 -11.49 -8.82 1.61
N LEU A 147 -11.85 -7.55 1.43
CA LEU A 147 -10.90 -6.45 1.46
C LEU A 147 -10.47 -6.13 2.89
N GLU A 148 -9.17 -6.19 3.14
CA GLU A 148 -8.59 -5.90 4.44
C GLU A 148 -7.27 -5.16 4.29
N LYS A 149 -6.80 -4.53 5.39
CA LYS A 149 -5.44 -4.02 5.47
C LYS A 149 -4.45 -5.14 5.16
N MET A 150 -3.49 -4.89 4.26
CA MET A 150 -2.41 -5.84 3.97
C MET A 150 -1.56 -6.09 5.21
N SER A 151 -1.32 -7.34 5.54
CA SER A 151 -0.33 -7.74 6.55
C SER A 151 0.13 -9.18 6.31
N LYS A 152 1.36 -9.48 6.74
CA LYS A 152 1.93 -10.85 6.63
C LYS A 152 1.06 -11.86 7.35
N SER A 153 0.51 -11.53 8.53
CA SER A 153 -0.38 -12.40 9.31
C SER A 153 -1.73 -12.67 8.65
N LYS A 154 -2.10 -11.87 7.64
CA LYS A 154 -3.34 -12.03 6.88
C LYS A 154 -3.12 -12.73 5.53
N PHE A 155 -1.88 -13.05 5.19
CA PHE A 155 -1.52 -13.73 3.94
C PHE A 155 -2.13 -13.10 2.67
N ASN A 156 -2.22 -11.76 2.67
CA ASN A 156 -2.83 -10.97 1.60
C ASN A 156 -1.90 -9.86 1.09
N VAL A 157 -0.60 -10.00 1.33
CA VAL A 157 0.42 -9.02 0.93
C VAL A 157 0.84 -9.28 -0.51
N VAL A 158 0.91 -8.20 -1.28
CA VAL A 158 1.61 -8.18 -2.57
C VAL A 158 3.01 -7.64 -2.32
N ASN A 159 4.03 -8.38 -2.77
CA ASN A 159 5.42 -8.00 -2.59
C ASN A 159 5.81 -6.91 -3.61
N PRO A 160 6.19 -5.70 -3.18
CA PRO A 160 6.62 -4.64 -4.09
C PRO A 160 7.84 -5.01 -4.94
N ASP A 161 8.77 -5.81 -4.38
CA ASP A 161 9.99 -6.22 -5.09
C ASP A 161 9.65 -7.06 -6.32
N GLU A 162 8.73 -8.03 -6.18
CA GLU A 162 8.27 -8.87 -7.31
C GLU A 162 7.58 -8.02 -8.40
N ILE A 163 6.80 -7.02 -7.99
CA ILE A 163 6.17 -6.09 -8.93
C ILE A 163 7.22 -5.22 -9.63
N CYS A 164 8.22 -4.74 -8.90
CA CYS A 164 9.32 -3.95 -9.47
C CYS A 164 10.16 -4.78 -10.45
N ASP A 165 10.44 -6.04 -10.12
CA ASP A 165 11.21 -6.95 -10.97
C ASP A 165 10.49 -7.23 -12.30
N TYR A 166 9.16 -7.34 -12.27
CA TYR A 166 8.38 -7.67 -13.45
C TYR A 166 7.98 -6.43 -14.28
N TYR A 167 7.53 -5.35 -13.63
CA TYR A 167 6.98 -4.17 -14.30
C TYR A 167 7.87 -2.92 -14.25
N GLY A 168 8.88 -2.91 -13.36
CA GLY A 168 9.69 -1.73 -13.08
C GLY A 168 9.11 -0.84 -11.98
N ALA A 169 10.00 -0.17 -11.25
CA ALA A 169 9.64 0.70 -10.13
C ALA A 169 8.79 1.90 -10.54
N ASP A 170 9.05 2.48 -11.72
CA ASP A 170 8.26 3.62 -12.23
C ASP A 170 6.81 3.22 -12.51
N THR A 171 6.60 1.99 -13.02
CA THR A 171 5.25 1.46 -13.23
C THR A 171 4.51 1.29 -11.91
N LEU A 172 5.15 0.71 -10.88
CA LEU A 172 4.56 0.55 -9.56
C LEU A 172 4.16 1.91 -8.97
N ARG A 173 5.08 2.85 -8.91
CA ARG A 173 4.85 4.20 -8.34
C ARG A 173 3.72 4.95 -9.05
N MET A 174 3.72 4.92 -10.38
CA MET A 174 2.66 5.54 -11.17
C MET A 174 1.32 4.84 -10.96
N TYR A 175 1.32 3.52 -10.85
CA TYR A 175 0.10 2.75 -10.61
C TYR A 175 -0.50 3.04 -9.23
N GLU A 176 0.29 3.14 -8.18
CA GLU A 176 -0.19 3.52 -6.84
C GLU A 176 -0.92 4.87 -6.84
N MET A 177 -0.41 5.85 -7.59
CA MET A 177 -1.07 7.14 -7.77
C MET A 177 -2.32 7.06 -8.65
N PHE A 178 -2.33 6.15 -9.61
CA PHE A 178 -3.45 5.95 -10.53
C PHE A 178 -4.65 5.23 -9.90
N LEU A 179 -4.45 4.44 -8.85
CA LEU A 179 -5.49 3.65 -8.18
C LEU A 179 -6.70 4.50 -7.70
N GLY A 180 -6.52 5.81 -7.49
CA GLY A 180 -7.58 6.74 -7.11
C GLY A 180 -7.10 7.88 -6.19
N PRO A 181 -8.00 8.67 -5.59
CA PRO A 181 -7.64 9.80 -4.74
C PRO A 181 -6.72 9.38 -3.59
N ILE A 182 -5.67 10.16 -3.32
CA ILE A 182 -4.61 9.79 -2.39
C ILE A 182 -5.11 9.57 -0.95
N GLU A 183 -6.14 10.30 -0.54
CA GLU A 183 -6.70 10.24 0.82
C GLU A 183 -7.64 9.04 1.06
N GLN A 184 -8.00 8.30 0.00
CA GLN A 184 -8.92 7.18 0.08
C GLN A 184 -8.20 5.84 0.10
N SER A 185 -8.69 4.91 0.92
CA SER A 185 -8.24 3.51 0.85
C SER A 185 -8.72 2.84 -0.42
N LYS A 186 -7.87 2.03 -1.04
CA LYS A 186 -8.07 1.45 -2.37
C LYS A 186 -7.71 -0.02 -2.38
N PRO A 187 -8.48 -0.88 -3.07
CA PRO A 187 -8.08 -2.27 -3.29
C PRO A 187 -6.90 -2.32 -4.26
N TRP A 188 -5.93 -3.18 -3.96
CA TRP A 188 -4.92 -3.55 -4.94
C TRP A 188 -5.52 -4.47 -6.00
N ASP A 189 -5.30 -4.14 -7.26
CA ASP A 189 -5.64 -5.00 -8.41
C ASP A 189 -4.46 -5.09 -9.37
N THR A 190 -3.76 -6.21 -9.35
CA THR A 190 -2.58 -6.46 -10.21
C THR A 190 -2.90 -6.37 -11.70
N ARG A 191 -4.16 -6.58 -12.12
CA ARG A 191 -4.54 -6.52 -13.54
C ARG A 191 -4.44 -5.10 -14.11
N GLY A 192 -4.71 -4.08 -13.30
CA GLY A 192 -4.66 -2.69 -13.74
C GLY A 192 -3.26 -2.17 -14.04
N ILE A 193 -2.21 -2.78 -13.45
CA ILE A 193 -0.84 -2.30 -13.59
C ILE A 193 -0.29 -2.42 -15.02
N SER A 194 -0.76 -3.41 -15.78
CA SER A 194 -0.33 -3.62 -17.17
C SER A 194 -0.66 -2.44 -18.09
N GLY A 195 -1.78 -1.75 -17.82
CA GLY A 195 -2.16 -0.53 -18.55
C GLY A 195 -1.16 0.61 -18.34
N VAL A 196 -0.73 0.83 -17.10
CA VAL A 196 0.28 1.82 -16.75
C VAL A 196 1.64 1.47 -17.38
N HIS A 197 2.02 0.20 -17.30
CA HIS A 197 3.26 -0.28 -17.93
C HIS A 197 3.27 -0.05 -19.44
N SER A 198 2.17 -0.37 -20.12
CA SER A 198 2.02 -0.13 -21.56
C SER A 198 2.05 1.36 -21.92
N PHE A 199 1.47 2.21 -21.06
CA PHE A 199 1.55 3.66 -21.22
C PHE A 199 3.01 4.14 -21.13
N LEU A 200 3.76 3.75 -20.10
CA LEU A 200 5.16 4.16 -19.94
C LEU A 200 6.03 3.70 -21.11
N LYS A 201 5.82 2.50 -21.64
CA LYS A 201 6.52 2.02 -22.84
C LYS A 201 6.21 2.88 -24.05
N LYS A 202 4.94 3.22 -24.28
CA LYS A 202 4.55 4.10 -25.40
C LYS A 202 5.13 5.49 -25.23
N PHE A 203 5.07 6.04 -24.01
CA PHE A 203 5.64 7.35 -23.69
C PHE A 203 7.15 7.38 -23.93
N TRP A 204 7.88 6.36 -23.47
CA TRP A 204 9.32 6.24 -23.73
C TRP A 204 9.65 6.22 -25.22
N ASN A 205 8.89 5.50 -26.01
CA ASN A 205 9.10 5.37 -27.45
C ASN A 205 8.83 6.66 -28.25
N LEU A 206 8.20 7.67 -27.64
CA LEU A 206 8.10 9.01 -28.27
C LEU A 206 9.46 9.71 -28.32
N PHE A 207 10.32 9.45 -27.34
CA PHE A 207 11.61 10.11 -27.19
C PHE A 207 12.78 9.24 -27.63
N PHE A 208 12.60 7.94 -27.70
CA PHE A 208 13.67 7.01 -28.03
C PHE A 208 13.26 6.05 -29.16
N THR A 209 14.09 5.97 -30.19
CA THR A 209 13.97 4.98 -31.27
C THR A 209 15.28 4.20 -31.33
N GLU A 210 15.21 2.86 -31.23
CA GLU A 210 16.40 1.96 -31.22
C GLU A 210 17.47 2.39 -30.20
N GLY A 211 17.05 2.86 -29.01
CA GLY A 211 17.93 3.32 -27.94
C GLY A 211 18.60 4.68 -28.16
N LYS A 212 18.26 5.38 -29.24
CA LYS A 212 18.73 6.74 -29.52
C LYS A 212 17.67 7.76 -29.18
N LEU A 213 18.09 8.85 -28.55
CA LEU A 213 17.23 9.99 -28.25
C LEU A 213 16.77 10.64 -29.55
N ASN A 214 15.45 10.74 -29.72
CA ASN A 214 14.82 11.34 -30.90
C ASN A 214 14.21 12.70 -30.50
N ILE A 215 15.05 13.73 -30.39
CA ILE A 215 14.64 15.11 -30.10
C ILE A 215 14.91 15.93 -31.36
N VAL A 216 13.93 16.70 -31.79
CA VAL A 216 14.10 17.75 -32.80
C VAL A 216 14.30 19.07 -32.07
N GLU A 217 15.28 19.84 -32.50
CA GLU A 217 15.56 21.18 -31.97
C GLU A 217 14.69 22.27 -32.65
N ASP A 218 13.94 21.90 -33.68
CA ASP A 218 13.06 22.81 -34.41
C ASP A 218 11.80 23.14 -33.60
N GLU A 219 11.37 24.41 -33.67
CA GLU A 219 10.10 24.82 -33.09
C GLU A 219 8.92 24.07 -33.76
N PRO A 220 7.89 23.65 -33.00
CA PRO A 220 6.76 22.96 -33.56
C PRO A 220 6.08 23.86 -34.59
N SER A 221 5.90 23.34 -35.80
CA SER A 221 5.10 24.02 -36.83
C SER A 221 3.65 24.17 -36.33
N SER A 222 3.16 25.39 -36.30
CA SER A 222 1.79 25.78 -35.92
C SER A 222 0.72 25.09 -36.76
#